data_f02b5abea593e2a47bbdde59db1f2030
#
_entry.id   f02b5abea593e2a47bbdde59db1f2030
#
_cell.length_a   1.000
_cell.length_b   1.000
_cell.length_c   1.000
_cell.angle_alpha   90.00
_cell.angle_beta   90.00
_cell.angle_gamma   90.00
#
_symmetry.space_group_name_H-M   'P 1'
#
loop_
_entity.id
_entity.type
_entity.pdbx_description
1 polymer ?
#
loop_
_entity_poly.entity_id
_entity_poly.type
_entity_poly.pdbx_seq_one_letter_code
_entity_poly.pdbx_strand_id
1 'polypeptide(L)'
;MTIFISAGPGTASHSLVSRLERIFNTKRNTHKLGNGSGNIVAGFDIKSFLKYLYLSVLFKKKIIHQHFFPTEYNLNFIDKYYGLNKTNFIITYRNIFDTLKNMIKWKLKRKHTPLSFRTKEFEPYDIFNSKEFELNLLDVVLIINFYALWLKINQKKLIKNIMFLNFEDIVRNDNNLSSTLSDFLKKKISLDNHISENLWEKSDIKISKNLEEFIYMYCKSFSDIDFSLIGI
;
A
#
# COMPACT_ATOMS: atom_id res chain seq x y z
N MET A 1 -9.74 -13.80 -13.36
CA MET A 1 -9.37 -13.44 -11.99
C MET A 1 -8.58 -12.15 -12.06
N THR A 2 -9.03 -11.12 -11.39
CA THR A 2 -8.34 -9.81 -11.28
C THR A 2 -7.75 -9.71 -9.88
N ILE A 3 -6.51 -9.24 -9.78
CA ILE A 3 -5.80 -9.06 -8.53
C ILE A 3 -5.47 -7.56 -8.39
N PHE A 4 -6.03 -6.92 -7.37
CA PHE A 4 -5.62 -5.59 -6.94
C PHE A 4 -4.59 -5.70 -5.84
N ILE A 5 -3.47 -5.05 -6.01
CA ILE A 5 -2.44 -4.91 -4.98
C ILE A 5 -2.36 -3.44 -4.58
N SER A 6 -2.68 -3.16 -3.34
CA SER A 6 -2.61 -1.84 -2.74
C SER A 6 -1.70 -1.85 -1.52
N ALA A 7 -1.05 -0.74 -1.24
CA ALA A 7 -0.02 -0.72 -0.21
C ALA A 7 0.18 0.69 0.36
N GLY A 8 0.62 0.73 1.59
CA GLY A 8 1.33 1.89 2.12
C GLY A 8 2.75 2.00 1.54
N PRO A 9 3.44 3.11 1.75
CA PRO A 9 4.81 3.29 1.31
C PRO A 9 5.76 2.26 1.94
N GLY A 10 6.75 1.77 1.17
CA GLY A 10 7.83 0.94 1.71
C GLY A 10 7.42 -0.47 2.18
N THR A 11 6.34 -1.03 1.66
CA THR A 11 5.77 -2.33 2.07
C THR A 11 6.05 -3.47 1.09
N ALA A 12 7.11 -3.39 0.31
CA ALA A 12 7.53 -4.42 -0.66
C ALA A 12 6.51 -4.82 -1.75
N SER A 13 5.47 -4.03 -1.95
CA SER A 13 4.43 -4.33 -2.95
C SER A 13 4.98 -4.53 -4.37
N HIS A 14 6.00 -3.78 -4.77
CA HIS A 14 6.67 -3.94 -6.06
C HIS A 14 7.36 -5.30 -6.20
N SER A 15 8.01 -5.80 -5.15
CA SER A 15 8.64 -7.11 -5.12
C SER A 15 7.60 -8.21 -5.28
N LEU A 16 6.52 -8.16 -4.51
CA LEU A 16 5.40 -9.09 -4.61
C LEU A 16 4.81 -9.10 -6.02
N VAL A 17 4.51 -7.90 -6.55
CA VAL A 17 3.93 -7.76 -7.90
C VAL A 17 4.83 -8.38 -8.96
N SER A 18 6.14 -8.10 -8.92
CA SER A 18 7.09 -8.63 -9.91
C SER A 18 7.16 -10.17 -9.90
N ARG A 19 7.03 -10.78 -8.72
CA ARG A 19 6.96 -12.25 -8.60
C ARG A 19 5.64 -12.79 -9.18
N LEU A 20 4.52 -12.18 -8.82
CA LEU A 20 3.21 -12.58 -9.36
C LEU A 20 3.12 -12.37 -10.87
N GLU A 21 3.76 -11.33 -11.43
CA GLU A 21 3.84 -11.12 -12.89
C GLU A 21 4.47 -12.34 -13.59
N ARG A 22 5.54 -12.89 -13.04
CA ARG A 22 6.20 -14.09 -13.58
C ARG A 22 5.30 -15.32 -13.49
N ILE A 23 4.70 -15.56 -12.33
CA ILE A 23 3.83 -16.74 -12.09
C ILE A 23 2.59 -16.72 -12.98
N PHE A 24 2.00 -15.56 -13.18
CA PHE A 24 0.80 -15.42 -14.01
C PHE A 24 1.10 -15.18 -15.49
N ASN A 25 2.38 -15.11 -15.88
CA ASN A 25 2.83 -14.74 -17.22
C ASN A 25 2.09 -13.48 -17.74
N THR A 26 2.11 -12.43 -16.94
CA THR A 26 1.40 -11.18 -17.21
C THR A 26 2.26 -10.00 -16.79
N LYS A 27 1.97 -8.83 -17.30
CA LYS A 27 2.55 -7.58 -16.82
C LYS A 27 1.53 -6.83 -15.95
N ARG A 28 2.02 -6.19 -14.90
CA ARG A 28 1.18 -5.30 -14.09
C ARG A 28 0.72 -4.11 -14.92
N ASN A 29 -0.43 -3.61 -14.59
CA ASN A 29 -0.83 -2.30 -15.03
C ASN A 29 -0.55 -1.27 -13.93
N THR A 30 0.33 -0.33 -14.25
CA THR A 30 0.70 0.80 -13.40
C THR A 30 0.01 2.09 -13.80
N HIS A 31 -0.85 2.04 -14.82
CA HIS A 31 -1.61 3.22 -15.21
C HIS A 31 -2.56 3.64 -14.08
N LYS A 32 -2.52 4.91 -13.72
CA LYS A 32 -3.44 5.46 -12.71
C LYS A 32 -4.88 5.33 -13.19
N LEU A 33 -5.72 4.74 -12.35
CA LEU A 33 -7.15 4.57 -12.61
C LEU A 33 -7.98 5.81 -12.26
N GLY A 34 -7.36 6.87 -11.81
CA GLY A 34 -8.06 8.09 -11.42
C GLY A 34 -7.14 9.20 -10.93
N ASN A 35 -7.76 10.21 -10.39
CA ASN A 35 -7.08 11.38 -9.86
C ASN A 35 -6.54 11.10 -8.45
N GLY A 36 -5.37 11.62 -8.18
CA GLY A 36 -4.71 11.48 -6.90
C GLY A 36 -3.32 12.04 -6.94
N SER A 37 -2.74 12.16 -5.79
CA SER A 37 -1.42 12.73 -5.65
C SER A 37 -0.41 11.60 -5.40
N GLY A 38 0.75 11.68 -6.02
CA GLY A 38 1.77 10.65 -5.93
C GLY A 38 1.29 9.29 -6.44
N ASN A 39 1.51 8.27 -5.62
CA ASN A 39 1.14 6.90 -5.94
C ASN A 39 -0.26 6.52 -5.39
N ILE A 40 -0.92 7.42 -4.65
CA ILE A 40 -2.23 7.15 -4.06
C ILE A 40 -3.31 7.78 -4.93
N VAL A 41 -4.29 6.97 -5.33
CA VAL A 41 -5.47 7.41 -6.07
C VAL A 41 -6.57 7.75 -5.08
N ALA A 42 -7.02 9.00 -5.09
CA ALA A 42 -8.11 9.46 -4.23
C ALA A 42 -9.48 9.01 -4.78
N GLY A 43 -9.68 9.13 -6.08
CA GLY A 43 -10.91 8.69 -6.75
C GLY A 43 -10.64 8.13 -8.15
N PHE A 44 -11.30 7.04 -8.49
CA PHE A 44 -11.26 6.47 -9.83
C PHE A 44 -12.08 7.31 -10.81
N ASP A 45 -11.67 7.36 -12.06
CA ASP A 45 -12.42 8.04 -13.12
C ASP A 45 -12.55 7.18 -14.38
N ILE A 46 -13.64 7.41 -15.10
CA ILE A 46 -14.00 6.61 -16.27
C ILE A 46 -12.99 6.74 -17.43
N LYS A 47 -12.42 7.92 -17.61
CA LYS A 47 -11.45 8.18 -18.71
C LYS A 47 -10.17 7.39 -18.49
N SER A 48 -9.62 7.45 -17.28
CA SER A 48 -8.44 6.66 -16.88
C SER A 48 -8.73 5.17 -16.94
N PHE A 49 -9.95 4.75 -16.57
CA PHE A 49 -10.38 3.36 -16.63
C PHE A 49 -10.48 2.84 -18.06
N LEU A 50 -11.07 3.59 -18.99
CA LEU A 50 -11.16 3.19 -20.41
C LEU A 50 -9.78 3.03 -21.03
N LYS A 51 -8.85 3.93 -20.72
CA LYS A 51 -7.44 3.80 -21.12
C LYS A 51 -6.81 2.56 -20.49
N TYR A 52 -7.09 2.28 -19.23
CA TYR A 52 -6.65 1.06 -18.57
C TYR A 52 -7.20 -0.19 -19.24
N LEU A 53 -8.49 -0.25 -19.56
CA LEU A 53 -9.11 -1.40 -20.23
C LEU A 53 -8.45 -1.67 -21.57
N TYR A 54 -8.27 -0.66 -22.38
CA TYR A 54 -7.59 -0.77 -23.67
C TYR A 54 -6.20 -1.39 -23.53
N LEU A 55 -5.38 -0.88 -22.58
CA LEU A 55 -4.06 -1.41 -22.31
C LEU A 55 -4.12 -2.83 -21.73
N SER A 56 -5.14 -3.15 -20.92
CA SER A 56 -5.28 -4.47 -20.31
C SER A 56 -5.66 -5.54 -21.31
N VAL A 57 -6.53 -5.22 -22.25
CA VAL A 57 -6.89 -6.12 -23.34
C VAL A 57 -5.69 -6.40 -24.24
N LEU A 58 -4.99 -5.34 -24.69
CA LEU A 58 -3.80 -5.49 -25.52
C LEU A 58 -2.69 -6.31 -24.90
N PHE A 59 -2.45 -6.15 -23.57
CA PHE A 59 -1.31 -6.73 -22.88
C PHE A 59 -1.69 -7.85 -21.90
N LYS A 60 -2.94 -8.33 -21.90
CA LYS A 60 -3.44 -9.41 -21.01
C LYS A 60 -3.11 -9.16 -19.53
N LYS A 61 -3.23 -7.92 -19.08
CA LYS A 61 -2.88 -7.53 -17.72
C LYS A 61 -3.92 -7.99 -16.72
N LYS A 62 -3.53 -8.82 -15.76
CA LYS A 62 -4.40 -9.37 -14.70
C LYS A 62 -4.13 -8.77 -13.32
N ILE A 63 -2.99 -8.09 -13.15
CA ILE A 63 -2.55 -7.52 -11.90
C ILE A 63 -2.65 -6.01 -11.99
N ILE A 64 -3.38 -5.41 -11.07
CA ILE A 64 -3.57 -3.97 -10.93
C ILE A 64 -2.81 -3.54 -9.67
N HIS A 65 -1.71 -2.83 -9.84
CA HIS A 65 -0.94 -2.27 -8.75
C HIS A 65 -1.31 -0.80 -8.58
N GLN A 66 -2.26 -0.54 -7.71
CA GLN A 66 -2.78 0.81 -7.43
C GLN A 66 -2.95 1.01 -5.93
N HIS A 67 -2.32 2.03 -5.41
CA HIS A 67 -2.54 2.47 -4.04
C HIS A 67 -3.76 3.39 -4.04
N PHE A 68 -4.83 3.02 -3.38
CA PHE A 68 -6.07 3.81 -3.36
C PHE A 68 -6.77 3.70 -2.02
N PHE A 69 -7.51 4.73 -1.69
CA PHE A 69 -8.41 4.71 -0.54
C PHE A 69 -9.67 3.90 -0.88
N PRO A 70 -10.04 2.90 -0.10
CA PRO A 70 -11.23 2.09 -0.34
C PRO A 70 -12.49 2.82 0.12
N THR A 71 -12.71 4.01 -0.42
CA THR A 71 -13.94 4.77 -0.21
C THR A 71 -15.12 4.07 -0.89
N GLU A 72 -16.33 4.38 -0.46
CA GLU A 72 -17.54 3.84 -1.08
C GLU A 72 -17.56 4.12 -2.60
N TYR A 73 -17.18 5.31 -3.01
CA TYR A 73 -17.06 5.67 -4.43
C TYR A 73 -16.10 4.73 -5.20
N ASN A 74 -14.90 4.51 -4.67
CA ASN A 74 -13.91 3.65 -5.33
C ASN A 74 -14.34 2.19 -5.34
N LEU A 75 -14.96 1.71 -4.27
CA LEU A 75 -15.46 0.34 -4.19
C LEU A 75 -16.63 0.11 -5.15
N ASN A 76 -17.59 1.05 -5.23
CA ASN A 76 -18.68 1.00 -6.21
C ASN A 76 -18.16 1.02 -7.65
N PHE A 77 -17.12 1.79 -7.91
CA PHE A 77 -16.46 1.79 -9.21
C PHE A 77 -15.85 0.41 -9.54
N ILE A 78 -15.13 -0.20 -8.59
CA ILE A 78 -14.55 -1.54 -8.77
C ILE A 78 -15.66 -2.58 -8.94
N ASP A 79 -16.73 -2.51 -8.15
CA ASP A 79 -17.84 -3.43 -8.25
C ASP A 79 -18.49 -3.38 -9.62
N LYS A 80 -18.76 -2.18 -10.11
CA LYS A 80 -19.39 -1.96 -11.43
C LYS A 80 -18.59 -2.57 -12.58
N TYR A 81 -17.24 -2.46 -12.55
CA TYR A 81 -16.41 -2.81 -13.70
C TYR A 81 -15.67 -4.14 -13.55
N TYR A 82 -15.43 -4.60 -12.33
CA TYR A 82 -14.68 -5.82 -12.06
C TYR A 82 -15.48 -6.84 -11.24
N GLY A 83 -16.50 -6.39 -10.49
CA GLY A 83 -17.20 -7.17 -9.49
C GLY A 83 -16.36 -7.37 -8.23
N LEU A 84 -16.75 -6.79 -7.11
CA LEU A 84 -16.01 -6.92 -5.85
C LEU A 84 -15.80 -8.37 -5.45
N ASN A 85 -16.83 -9.21 -5.61
CA ASN A 85 -16.78 -10.63 -5.27
C ASN A 85 -15.90 -11.48 -6.22
N LYS A 86 -15.52 -10.94 -7.38
CA LYS A 86 -14.66 -11.61 -8.38
C LYS A 86 -13.22 -11.09 -8.34
N THR A 87 -12.97 -10.09 -7.51
CA THR A 87 -11.69 -9.40 -7.41
C THR A 87 -11.00 -9.81 -6.11
N ASN A 88 -9.71 -10.15 -6.19
CA ASN A 88 -8.88 -10.42 -5.03
C ASN A 88 -8.08 -9.17 -4.68
N PHE A 89 -8.17 -8.74 -3.44
CA PHE A 89 -7.43 -7.59 -2.92
C PHE A 89 -6.29 -8.06 -2.03
N ILE A 90 -5.09 -7.65 -2.33
CA ILE A 90 -3.91 -7.88 -1.51
C ILE A 90 -3.42 -6.53 -1.01
N ILE A 91 -3.48 -6.34 0.31
CA ILE A 91 -3.04 -5.12 0.98
C ILE A 91 -1.73 -5.43 1.68
N THR A 92 -0.65 -4.82 1.22
CA THR A 92 0.64 -5.00 1.90
C THR A 92 0.80 -3.95 2.98
N TYR A 93 1.27 -4.39 4.15
CA TYR A 93 1.46 -3.54 5.32
C TYR A 93 2.80 -3.77 6.00
N ARG A 94 3.17 -2.85 6.86
CA ARG A 94 4.35 -2.89 7.71
C ARG A 94 4.07 -2.09 8.97
N ASN A 95 4.86 -2.34 10.03
CA ASN A 95 4.84 -1.48 11.21
C ASN A 95 4.95 -0.01 10.80
N ILE A 96 4.10 0.85 11.36
CA ILE A 96 3.99 2.25 10.93
C ILE A 96 5.31 3.01 11.16
N PHE A 97 5.99 2.79 12.30
CA PHE A 97 7.23 3.46 12.61
C PHE A 97 8.35 3.05 11.64
N ASP A 98 8.43 1.78 11.27
CA ASP A 98 9.40 1.31 10.28
C ASP A 98 9.08 1.82 8.88
N THR A 99 7.81 1.97 8.56
CA THR A 99 7.37 2.64 7.32
C THR A 99 7.87 4.08 7.27
N LEU A 100 7.68 4.84 8.34
CA LEU A 100 8.11 6.23 8.43
C LEU A 100 9.64 6.38 8.38
N LYS A 101 10.38 5.55 9.12
CA LYS A 101 11.85 5.50 9.05
C LYS A 101 12.36 5.28 7.63
N ASN A 102 11.74 4.33 6.92
CA ASN A 102 12.11 4.07 5.53
C ASN A 102 11.77 5.23 4.60
N MET A 103 10.65 5.90 4.82
CA MET A 103 10.28 7.08 4.04
C MET A 103 11.29 8.20 4.22
N ILE A 104 11.72 8.47 5.46
CA ILE A 104 12.76 9.46 5.75
C ILE A 104 14.06 9.07 5.05
N LYS A 105 14.53 7.82 5.24
CA LYS A 105 15.75 7.31 4.59
C LYS A 105 15.69 7.47 3.08
N TRP A 106 14.57 7.14 2.47
CA TRP A 106 14.39 7.22 1.03
C TRP A 106 14.38 8.66 0.52
N LYS A 107 13.74 9.58 1.23
CA LYS A 107 13.74 11.00 0.89
C LYS A 107 15.12 11.62 1.03
N LEU A 108 15.85 11.30 2.09
CA LEU A 108 17.23 11.76 2.29
C LEU A 108 18.17 11.27 1.18
N LYS A 109 18.03 10.01 0.73
CA LYS A 109 18.82 9.48 -0.38
C LYS A 109 18.53 10.13 -1.72
N ARG A 110 17.27 10.50 -1.99
CA ARG A 110 16.84 11.02 -3.31
C ARG A 110 16.85 12.53 -3.43
N LYS A 111 17.29 13.27 -2.42
CA LYS A 111 17.39 14.74 -2.45
C LYS A 111 16.24 15.35 -3.27
N HIS A 112 15.00 15.29 -2.83
CA HIS A 112 13.86 16.02 -3.44
C HIS A 112 12.81 15.30 -4.28
N THR A 113 12.52 14.04 -4.06
CA THR A 113 11.24 13.57 -4.57
C THR A 113 10.19 13.70 -3.46
N PRO A 114 9.37 14.74 -3.45
CA PRO A 114 8.30 14.83 -2.47
C PRO A 114 7.35 13.64 -2.64
N LEU A 115 6.88 13.07 -1.54
CA LEU A 115 5.55 12.51 -1.58
C LEU A 115 4.68 13.66 -2.05
N SER A 116 3.93 13.45 -3.07
CA SER A 116 3.38 14.45 -3.94
C SER A 116 2.24 15.31 -3.35
N PHE A 117 2.17 15.42 -2.03
CA PHE A 117 1.25 16.29 -1.31
C PHE A 117 1.94 17.44 -0.59
N ARG A 118 3.22 17.69 -0.86
CA ARG A 118 3.86 18.89 -0.34
C ARG A 118 3.26 20.09 -1.02
N THR A 119 2.29 20.68 -0.38
CA THR A 119 2.07 22.10 -0.53
C THR A 119 3.07 22.79 0.38
N LYS A 120 3.71 23.86 -0.09
CA LYS A 120 4.59 24.74 0.72
C LYS A 120 3.87 25.32 1.96
N GLU A 121 2.58 25.08 2.07
CA GLU A 121 1.68 25.59 3.11
C GLU A 121 1.70 24.77 4.40
N PHE A 122 2.27 23.57 4.38
CA PHE A 122 2.41 22.75 5.58
C PHE A 122 3.81 22.89 6.14
N GLU A 123 4.01 23.92 6.94
CA GLU A 123 5.21 24.05 7.76
C GLU A 123 5.33 22.84 8.69
N PRO A 124 6.57 22.37 8.94
CA PRO A 124 6.77 21.29 9.88
C PRO A 124 6.35 21.76 11.28
N TYR A 125 5.54 20.96 11.93
CA TYR A 125 5.15 21.20 13.32
C TYR A 125 6.30 20.80 14.26
N ASP A 126 6.31 21.38 15.45
CA ASP A 126 7.29 21.08 16.52
C ASP A 126 7.34 19.61 16.96
N ILE A 127 6.39 18.80 16.48
CA ILE A 127 6.41 17.35 16.70
C ILE A 127 7.51 16.62 15.93
N PHE A 128 8.09 17.25 14.87
CA PHE A 128 9.14 16.64 14.07
C PHE A 128 10.52 17.08 14.56
N ASN A 129 11.45 16.13 14.58
CA ASN A 129 12.87 16.44 14.73
C ASN A 129 13.48 16.88 13.39
N SER A 130 14.74 17.33 13.40
CA SER A 130 15.43 17.84 12.21
C SER A 130 15.49 16.86 11.03
N LYS A 131 15.47 15.53 11.27
CA LYS A 131 15.46 14.50 10.21
C LYS A 131 14.04 14.24 9.70
N GLU A 132 13.05 14.40 10.57
CA GLU A 132 11.64 14.21 10.26
C GLU A 132 11.05 15.34 9.41
N PHE A 133 11.75 16.47 9.30
CA PHE A 133 11.37 17.54 8.37
C PHE A 133 11.22 17.10 6.91
N GLU A 134 11.78 15.94 6.57
CA GLU A 134 11.53 15.30 5.28
C GLU A 134 10.12 14.69 5.16
N LEU A 135 9.41 14.49 6.26
CA LEU A 135 7.99 14.16 6.30
C LEU A 135 7.20 15.43 6.59
N ASN A 136 5.95 15.48 6.15
CA ASN A 136 4.99 16.42 6.71
C ASN A 136 3.87 15.64 7.43
N LEU A 137 3.15 16.34 8.29
CA LEU A 137 2.07 15.75 9.08
C LEU A 137 1.02 15.08 8.19
N LEU A 138 0.76 15.67 7.03
CA LEU A 138 -0.19 15.12 6.06
C LEU A 138 0.25 13.74 5.54
N ASP A 139 1.54 13.53 5.31
CA ASP A 139 2.06 12.23 4.89
C ASP A 139 1.74 11.15 5.94
N VAL A 140 1.94 11.47 7.22
CA VAL A 140 1.66 10.56 8.35
C VAL A 140 0.18 10.26 8.45
N VAL A 141 -0.66 11.31 8.44
CA VAL A 141 -2.12 11.20 8.51
C VAL A 141 -2.69 10.39 7.34
N LEU A 142 -2.18 10.60 6.12
CA LEU A 142 -2.62 9.85 4.95
C LEU A 142 -2.31 8.37 5.02
N ILE A 143 -1.13 8.00 5.55
CA ILE A 143 -0.77 6.59 5.74
C ILE A 143 -1.68 5.93 6.77
N ILE A 144 -1.91 6.59 7.90
CA ILE A 144 -2.80 6.08 8.94
C ILE A 144 -4.22 5.93 8.39
N ASN A 145 -4.75 6.94 7.72
CA ASN A 145 -6.08 6.88 7.10
C ASN A 145 -6.19 5.78 6.04
N PHE A 146 -5.14 5.56 5.26
CA PHE A 146 -5.11 4.47 4.29
C PHE A 146 -5.34 3.12 4.99
N TYR A 147 -4.59 2.83 6.04
CA TYR A 147 -4.77 1.59 6.79
C TYR A 147 -6.08 1.55 7.56
N ALA A 148 -6.49 2.66 8.18
CA ALA A 148 -7.77 2.74 8.89
C ALA A 148 -8.96 2.32 8.02
N LEU A 149 -9.02 2.83 6.80
CA LEU A 149 -10.09 2.48 5.87
C LEU A 149 -10.05 1.01 5.43
N TRP A 150 -8.87 0.46 5.13
CA TRP A 150 -8.75 -0.94 4.77
C TRP A 150 -9.05 -1.88 5.94
N LEU A 151 -8.59 -1.55 7.15
CA LEU A 151 -8.89 -2.31 8.36
C LEU A 151 -10.40 -2.29 8.68
N LYS A 152 -11.03 -1.13 8.55
CA LYS A 152 -12.49 -1.00 8.76
C LYS A 152 -13.29 -1.88 7.79
N ILE A 153 -12.88 -1.93 6.52
CA ILE A 153 -13.51 -2.80 5.52
C ILE A 153 -13.34 -4.26 5.88
N ASN A 154 -12.15 -4.65 6.31
CA ASN A 154 -11.85 -6.02 6.71
C ASN A 154 -12.65 -6.43 7.96
N GLN A 155 -12.67 -5.60 8.99
CA GLN A 155 -13.41 -5.86 10.23
C GLN A 155 -14.92 -5.98 9.97
N LYS A 156 -15.47 -5.14 9.09
CA LYS A 156 -16.89 -5.19 8.69
C LYS A 156 -17.18 -6.26 7.65
N LYS A 157 -16.19 -7.02 7.19
CA LYS A 157 -16.30 -8.07 6.16
C LYS A 157 -17.01 -7.58 4.88
N LEU A 158 -16.80 -6.33 4.50
CA LEU A 158 -17.44 -5.72 3.32
C LEU A 158 -16.92 -6.30 2.01
N ILE A 159 -15.70 -6.84 2.01
CA ILE A 159 -15.07 -7.50 0.86
C ILE A 159 -14.70 -8.93 1.29
N LYS A 160 -15.15 -9.92 0.54
CA LYS A 160 -14.87 -11.34 0.86
C LYS A 160 -13.43 -11.75 0.56
N ASN A 161 -12.90 -11.23 -0.54
CA ASN A 161 -11.59 -11.64 -1.06
C ASN A 161 -10.55 -10.56 -0.77
N ILE A 162 -10.25 -10.36 0.49
CA ILE A 162 -9.21 -9.43 0.96
C ILE A 162 -8.17 -10.20 1.79
N MET A 163 -6.91 -9.92 1.56
CA MET A 163 -5.78 -10.46 2.31
C MET A 163 -4.84 -9.32 2.68
N PHE A 164 -4.39 -9.33 3.92
CA PHE A 164 -3.30 -8.47 4.39
C PHE A 164 -2.01 -9.28 4.41
N LEU A 165 -0.97 -8.76 3.77
CA LEU A 165 0.36 -9.37 3.76
C LEU A 165 1.37 -8.47 4.44
N ASN A 166 2.04 -9.03 5.42
CA ASN A 166 3.12 -8.36 6.11
C ASN A 166 4.32 -8.20 5.18
N PHE A 167 4.97 -7.06 5.28
CA PHE A 167 6.23 -6.76 4.62
C PHE A 167 7.32 -7.79 4.89
N GLU A 168 7.47 -8.19 6.15
CA GLU A 168 8.50 -9.14 6.60
C GLU A 168 8.30 -10.51 5.95
N ASP A 169 7.06 -10.98 5.79
CA ASP A 169 6.74 -12.25 5.13
C ASP A 169 7.07 -12.19 3.64
N ILE A 170 6.75 -11.05 3.00
CA ILE A 170 7.06 -10.84 1.58
C ILE A 170 8.58 -10.89 1.35
N VAL A 171 9.35 -10.37 2.31
CA VAL A 171 10.80 -10.27 2.22
C VAL A 171 11.49 -11.58 2.52
N ARG A 172 11.11 -12.23 3.61
CA ARG A 172 11.72 -13.50 4.01
C ARG A 172 11.46 -14.61 3.00
N ASN A 173 10.41 -14.43 2.18
CA ASN A 173 10.04 -15.39 1.14
C ASN A 173 9.93 -16.82 1.69
N ASP A 174 9.31 -16.97 2.83
CA ASP A 174 9.17 -18.27 3.42
C ASP A 174 8.14 -19.14 2.65
N ASN A 175 8.22 -20.44 2.85
CA ASN A 175 7.30 -21.39 2.21
C ASN A 175 5.84 -21.11 2.58
N ASN A 176 5.59 -20.45 3.73
CA ASN A 176 4.27 -20.09 4.18
C ASN A 176 3.63 -19.02 3.29
N LEU A 177 4.40 -18.06 2.78
CA LEU A 177 3.86 -17.04 1.87
C LEU A 177 3.34 -17.67 0.57
N SER A 178 4.08 -18.62 0.00
CA SER A 178 3.67 -19.35 -1.20
C SER A 178 2.38 -20.15 -0.97
N SER A 179 2.27 -20.84 0.17
CA SER A 179 1.06 -21.56 0.56
C SER A 179 -0.11 -20.61 0.76
N THR A 180 0.07 -19.57 1.57
CA THR A 180 -0.96 -18.57 1.89
C THR A 180 -1.52 -17.90 0.63
N LEU A 181 -0.64 -17.52 -0.30
CA LEU A 181 -1.06 -16.96 -1.60
C LEU A 181 -1.75 -17.99 -2.49
N SER A 182 -1.32 -19.27 -2.45
CA SER A 182 -1.94 -20.34 -3.22
C SER A 182 -3.38 -20.57 -2.77
N ASP A 183 -3.61 -20.63 -1.47
CA ASP A 183 -4.93 -20.82 -0.88
C ASP A 183 -5.84 -19.64 -1.16
N PHE A 184 -5.32 -18.42 -1.01
CA PHE A 184 -6.10 -17.21 -1.26
C PHE A 184 -6.47 -17.04 -2.73
N LEU A 185 -5.52 -17.24 -3.64
CA LEU A 185 -5.73 -17.06 -5.08
C LEU A 185 -6.28 -18.32 -5.76
N LYS A 186 -6.45 -19.42 -5.00
CA LYS A 186 -6.91 -20.73 -5.51
C LYS A 186 -6.11 -21.18 -6.74
N LYS A 187 -4.81 -20.96 -6.68
CA LYS A 187 -3.87 -21.30 -7.73
C LYS A 187 -2.52 -21.65 -7.12
N LYS A 188 -1.89 -22.72 -7.59
CA LYS A 188 -0.53 -23.08 -7.15
C LYS A 188 0.44 -21.91 -7.40
N ILE A 189 0.99 -21.37 -6.34
CA ILE A 189 1.95 -20.27 -6.31
C ILE A 189 3.27 -20.84 -5.77
N SER A 190 4.34 -20.66 -6.51
CA SER A 190 5.69 -20.90 -6.01
C SER A 190 6.49 -19.63 -6.23
N LEU A 191 6.83 -18.97 -5.15
CA LEU A 191 7.63 -17.73 -5.20
C LEU A 191 9.11 -18.12 -5.24
N ASP A 192 9.82 -17.57 -6.19
CA ASP A 192 11.27 -17.74 -6.27
C ASP A 192 12.01 -16.91 -5.21
N ASN A 193 13.19 -17.39 -4.79
CA ASN A 193 14.00 -16.78 -3.72
C ASN A 193 14.72 -15.49 -4.13
N HIS A 194 14.42 -14.91 -5.26
CA HIS A 194 15.06 -13.69 -5.72
C HIS A 194 14.56 -12.46 -4.96
N ILE A 195 15.21 -12.19 -3.84
CA ILE A 195 15.12 -10.90 -3.16
C ILE A 195 16.50 -10.25 -3.33
N SER A 196 16.48 -9.02 -3.82
CA SER A 196 17.70 -8.20 -3.75
C SER A 196 17.97 -7.87 -2.27
N GLU A 197 18.99 -8.44 -1.70
CA GLU A 197 19.40 -8.25 -0.28
C GLU A 197 19.53 -6.78 0.12
N ASN A 198 19.76 -5.90 -0.83
CA ASN A 198 20.02 -4.47 -0.63
C ASN A 198 18.78 -3.63 -0.25
N LEU A 199 17.57 -4.20 -0.20
CA LEU A 199 16.34 -3.45 0.11
C LEU A 199 16.03 -3.34 1.61
N TRP A 200 16.79 -4.02 2.48
CA TRP A 200 16.32 -4.39 3.81
C TRP A 200 17.18 -3.92 4.98
N GLU A 201 18.14 -3.05 4.74
CA GLU A 201 18.87 -2.44 5.84
C GLU A 201 17.90 -1.78 6.84
N LYS A 202 17.96 -2.21 8.08
CA LYS A 202 17.28 -1.52 9.17
C LYS A 202 17.74 -0.06 9.17
N SER A 203 16.77 0.84 9.25
CA SER A 203 17.09 2.27 9.32
C SER A 203 17.51 2.63 10.75
N ASP A 204 18.67 3.26 10.90
CA ASP A 204 19.14 3.80 12.18
C ASP A 204 18.41 5.09 12.59
N ILE A 205 17.44 5.52 11.79
CA ILE A 205 16.63 6.71 12.07
C ILE A 205 15.72 6.42 13.25
N LYS A 206 15.82 7.26 14.27
CA LYS A 206 14.93 7.23 15.43
C LYS A 206 13.76 8.18 15.17
N ILE A 207 12.56 7.70 15.39
CA ILE A 207 11.36 8.54 15.43
C ILE A 207 11.36 9.31 16.76
N SER A 208 10.99 10.58 16.73
CA SER A 208 10.89 11.39 17.94
C SER A 208 9.72 10.93 18.81
N LYS A 209 9.87 11.12 20.11
CA LYS A 209 8.80 10.79 21.07
C LYS A 209 7.51 11.57 20.75
N ASN A 210 7.62 12.83 20.37
CA ASN A 210 6.47 13.66 20.03
C ASN A 210 5.71 13.10 18.82
N LEU A 211 6.42 12.62 17.79
CA LEU A 211 5.79 12.00 16.63
C LEU A 211 5.16 10.65 16.98
N GLU A 212 5.81 9.85 17.83
CA GLU A 212 5.24 8.61 18.34
C GLU A 212 3.93 8.87 19.10
N GLU A 213 3.93 9.80 20.04
CA GLU A 213 2.74 10.19 20.80
C GLU A 213 1.61 10.70 19.89
N PHE A 214 1.93 11.53 18.90
CA PHE A 214 0.96 11.97 17.91
C PHE A 214 0.32 10.79 17.17
N ILE A 215 1.12 9.83 16.69
CA ILE A 215 0.63 8.66 15.96
C ILE A 215 -0.32 7.84 16.85
N TYR A 216 0.08 7.56 18.09
CA TYR A 216 -0.77 6.83 19.04
C TYR A 216 -2.09 7.57 19.30
N MET A 217 -2.03 8.87 19.55
CA MET A 217 -3.24 9.68 19.78
C MET A 217 -4.14 9.69 18.57
N TYR A 218 -3.57 9.86 17.38
CA TYR A 218 -4.33 9.90 16.15
C TYR A 218 -4.98 8.55 15.85
N CYS A 219 -4.28 7.44 15.99
CA CYS A 219 -4.87 6.10 15.83
C CYS A 219 -5.98 5.85 16.88
N LYS A 220 -5.78 6.28 18.13
CA LYS A 220 -6.79 6.14 19.21
C LYS A 220 -8.07 6.92 18.92
N SER A 221 -8.02 7.98 18.09
CA SER A 221 -9.22 8.72 17.69
C SER A 221 -10.20 7.89 16.83
N PHE A 222 -9.74 6.78 16.27
CA PHE A 222 -10.57 5.80 15.56
C PHE A 222 -11.02 4.72 16.54
N SER A 223 -12.05 4.99 17.31
CA SER A 223 -12.50 4.13 18.43
C SER A 223 -12.91 2.71 18.03
N ASP A 224 -13.24 2.48 16.77
CA ASP A 224 -13.77 1.24 16.22
C ASP A 224 -12.75 0.50 15.31
N ILE A 225 -11.47 0.88 15.31
CA ILE A 225 -10.44 0.27 14.45
C ILE A 225 -9.30 -0.29 15.30
N ASP A 226 -8.99 -1.56 15.08
CA ASP A 226 -7.81 -2.21 15.63
C ASP A 226 -6.60 -1.98 14.70
N PHE A 227 -5.61 -1.23 15.18
CA PHE A 227 -4.38 -0.94 14.47
C PHE A 227 -3.22 -1.88 14.83
N SER A 228 -3.46 -2.96 15.58
CA SER A 228 -2.41 -3.93 15.98
C SER A 228 -1.64 -4.47 14.77
N LEU A 229 -2.31 -4.60 13.62
CA LEU A 229 -1.69 -5.04 12.38
C LEU A 229 -0.50 -4.17 11.94
N ILE A 230 -0.55 -2.87 12.19
CA ILE A 230 0.54 -1.93 11.84
C ILE A 230 1.40 -1.53 13.05
N GLY A 231 1.24 -2.23 14.18
CA GLY A 231 2.08 -2.10 15.38
C GLY A 231 1.68 -0.98 16.34
N ILE A 232 0.41 -0.63 16.38
CA ILE A 232 -0.19 0.36 17.31
C ILE A 232 -1.12 -0.34 18.30
#